data_27f1d0a29d1afe042463b9fbbecb30a1
#
_entry.id   27f1d0a29d1afe042463b9fbbecb30a1
#
_cell.length_a   1.000
_cell.length_b   1.000
_cell.length_c   1.000
_cell.angle_alpha   90.00
_cell.angle_beta   90.00
_cell.angle_gamma   90.00
#
_symmetry.space_group_name_H-M   'P 1'
#
loop_
_entity.id
_entity.type
_entity.pdbx_description
1 polymer ?
#
loop_
_entity_poly.entity_id
_entity_poly.type
_entity_poly.pdbx_seq_one_letter_code
_entity_poly.pdbx_strand_id
1 'polypeptide(L)'
;MLIHSISELIGHTPLIDLQINIPNHSHIYAKLEMFNPGGSIKDRLGQYMIQDAINRGQVTEGVTTIIEPTAGNTGIGVALAAQQHHLSTILVVPEKFSFEKQQLMKALGAKIINTPSDQGIKGAIEKAEALHDQTPNSFVPMQFKNPANPDTYYHTLAQELLDDLNDPIDAFVAGAGSGGTFAGVARYLKEQNPATQTIVVEPEGSILNGGPAHPHRTEGIGVEFVPPFFKDVQIDKTLTIADADAFHQVKELAKKQGLFIGSSSGAALAASLKVAKALPENSTIVTIFPDSSERYMSENIYD
;
A
#
# COMPACT_ATOMS: atom_id res chain seq x y z
N MET A 1 -25.52 9.11 -5.08
CA MET A 1 -24.39 10.07 -5.05
C MET A 1 -24.09 10.49 -6.48
N LEU A 2 -23.98 11.81 -6.77
CA LEU A 2 -23.48 12.33 -8.05
C LEU A 2 -22.06 12.80 -7.83
N ILE A 3 -21.12 12.37 -8.66
CA ILE A 3 -19.71 12.78 -8.64
C ILE A 3 -19.36 13.46 -9.97
N HIS A 4 -18.41 14.38 -9.95
CA HIS A 4 -17.99 15.15 -11.11
C HIS A 4 -16.57 14.78 -11.56
N SER A 5 -15.79 14.11 -10.69
CA SER A 5 -14.45 13.60 -10.99
C SER A 5 -14.23 12.26 -10.31
N ILE A 6 -13.46 11.40 -10.97
CA ILE A 6 -13.08 10.10 -10.39
C ILE A 6 -12.24 10.25 -9.10
N SER A 7 -11.54 11.40 -8.93
CA SER A 7 -10.79 11.71 -7.71
C SER A 7 -11.64 11.82 -6.46
N GLU A 8 -12.93 12.16 -6.60
CA GLU A 8 -13.87 12.24 -5.48
C GLU A 8 -14.20 10.87 -4.86
N LEU A 9 -13.85 9.77 -5.55
CA LEU A 9 -13.99 8.41 -5.06
C LEU A 9 -12.74 7.88 -4.34
N ILE A 10 -11.64 8.64 -4.33
CA ILE A 10 -10.42 8.23 -3.64
C ILE A 10 -10.57 8.47 -2.14
N GLY A 11 -10.34 7.43 -1.36
CA GLY A 11 -10.54 7.48 0.09
C GLY A 11 -11.97 7.11 0.51
N HIS A 12 -12.29 7.36 1.78
CA HIS A 12 -13.57 6.99 2.40
C HIS A 12 -13.98 5.54 2.07
N THR A 13 -13.00 4.66 2.00
CA THR A 13 -13.22 3.24 1.68
C THR A 13 -13.91 2.54 2.85
N PRO A 14 -14.67 1.46 2.59
CA PRO A 14 -15.34 0.74 3.66
C PRO A 14 -14.38 0.15 4.70
N LEU A 15 -14.79 0.18 5.96
CA LEU A 15 -14.21 -0.61 7.05
C LEU A 15 -15.15 -1.78 7.35
N ILE A 16 -14.67 -3.02 7.29
CA ILE A 16 -15.47 -4.21 7.55
C ILE A 16 -15.04 -4.88 8.86
N ASP A 17 -16.00 -5.26 9.69
CA ASP A 17 -15.79 -6.21 10.78
C ASP A 17 -15.74 -7.63 10.18
N LEU A 18 -14.56 -8.25 10.20
CA LEU A 18 -14.38 -9.61 9.72
C LEU A 18 -15.05 -10.59 10.70
N GLN A 19 -16.05 -11.32 10.21
CA GLN A 19 -16.81 -12.29 11.01
C GLN A 19 -15.97 -13.55 11.25
N ILE A 20 -14.89 -13.40 12.03
CA ILE A 20 -13.98 -14.47 12.39
C ILE A 20 -14.15 -14.80 13.89
N ASN A 21 -14.41 -16.05 14.19
CA ASN A 21 -14.53 -16.47 15.59
C ASN A 21 -13.15 -16.53 16.25
N ILE A 22 -12.87 -15.55 17.12
CA ILE A 22 -11.66 -15.47 17.92
C ILE A 22 -12.00 -15.84 19.37
N PRO A 23 -11.27 -16.77 20.02
CA PRO A 23 -11.63 -17.31 21.34
C PRO A 23 -11.77 -16.26 22.45
N ASN A 24 -11.04 -15.14 22.37
CA ASN A 24 -11.09 -14.04 23.34
C ASN A 24 -12.05 -12.91 22.92
N HIS A 25 -12.96 -13.17 21.99
CA HIS A 25 -13.97 -12.21 21.52
C HIS A 25 -13.40 -10.89 20.95
N SER A 26 -12.12 -10.87 20.55
CA SER A 26 -11.53 -9.72 19.87
C SER A 26 -12.11 -9.56 18.46
N HIS A 27 -12.19 -8.32 17.98
CA HIS A 27 -12.65 -7.96 16.63
C HIS A 27 -11.48 -7.59 15.74
N ILE A 28 -11.52 -8.02 14.47
CA ILE A 28 -10.60 -7.60 13.44
C ILE A 28 -11.36 -6.81 12.39
N TYR A 29 -11.05 -5.54 12.29
CA TYR A 29 -11.58 -4.64 11.28
C TYR A 29 -10.57 -4.48 10.15
N ALA A 30 -11.04 -4.59 8.91
CA ALA A 30 -10.20 -4.44 7.73
C ALA A 30 -10.65 -3.25 6.87
N LYS A 31 -9.76 -2.32 6.59
CA LYS A 31 -10.01 -1.21 5.66
C LYS A 31 -9.83 -1.69 4.22
N LEU A 32 -10.90 -1.61 3.43
CA LEU A 32 -10.98 -2.21 2.09
C LEU A 32 -10.51 -1.23 1.01
N GLU A 33 -9.22 -1.10 0.84
CA GLU A 33 -8.60 -0.13 -0.07
C GLU A 33 -8.72 -0.51 -1.56
N MET A 34 -9.18 -1.72 -1.88
CA MET A 34 -9.55 -2.10 -3.24
C MET A 34 -10.75 -1.32 -3.79
N PHE A 35 -11.53 -0.65 -2.94
CA PHE A 35 -12.66 0.17 -3.36
C PHE A 35 -12.27 1.57 -3.84
N ASN A 36 -11.01 1.96 -3.75
CA ASN A 36 -10.53 3.12 -4.50
C ASN A 36 -10.70 2.90 -6.02
N PRO A 37 -10.90 3.95 -6.83
CA PRO A 37 -11.24 3.83 -8.25
C PRO A 37 -10.17 3.14 -9.10
N GLY A 38 -8.90 3.31 -8.80
CA GLY A 38 -7.80 2.58 -9.40
C GLY A 38 -7.58 1.20 -8.76
N GLY A 39 -8.40 0.82 -7.77
CA GLY A 39 -8.49 -0.49 -7.12
C GLY A 39 -7.39 -0.77 -6.10
N SER A 40 -6.77 0.23 -5.52
CA SER A 40 -5.80 0.03 -4.43
C SER A 40 -5.58 1.27 -3.55
N ILE A 41 -4.96 1.03 -2.41
CA ILE A 41 -4.50 2.06 -1.47
C ILE A 41 -3.57 3.11 -2.13
N LYS A 42 -2.95 2.78 -3.26
CA LYS A 42 -1.99 3.66 -3.93
C LYS A 42 -2.64 4.81 -4.70
N ASP A 43 -3.95 4.76 -4.90
CA ASP A 43 -4.69 5.88 -5.47
C ASP A 43 -4.60 7.11 -4.55
N ARG A 44 -4.71 6.90 -3.23
CA ARG A 44 -4.48 7.95 -2.22
C ARG A 44 -3.07 8.54 -2.35
N LEU A 45 -2.07 7.68 -2.47
CA LEU A 45 -0.68 8.09 -2.59
C LEU A 45 -0.44 8.91 -3.85
N GLY A 46 -0.92 8.42 -5.00
CA GLY A 46 -0.77 9.11 -6.29
C GLY A 46 -1.41 10.49 -6.25
N GLN A 47 -2.65 10.59 -5.78
CA GLN A 47 -3.37 11.85 -5.65
C GLN A 47 -2.64 12.83 -4.72
N TYR A 48 -2.24 12.40 -3.53
CA TYR A 48 -1.62 13.27 -2.56
C TYR A 48 -0.26 13.77 -3.02
N MET A 49 0.62 12.89 -3.53
CA MET A 49 1.95 13.28 -4.01
C MET A 49 1.90 14.27 -5.18
N ILE A 50 0.99 14.06 -6.14
CA ILE A 50 0.84 14.97 -7.29
C ILE A 50 0.28 16.31 -6.83
N GLN A 51 -0.76 16.31 -6.00
CA GLN A 51 -1.34 17.56 -5.47
C GLN A 51 -0.35 18.35 -4.60
N ASP A 52 0.41 17.68 -3.74
CA ASP A 52 1.46 18.30 -2.93
C ASP A 52 2.53 18.95 -3.81
N ALA A 53 2.97 18.26 -4.86
CA ALA A 53 3.95 18.80 -5.81
C ALA A 53 3.41 20.02 -6.60
N ILE A 54 2.13 20.00 -6.98
CA ILE A 54 1.47 21.19 -7.59
C ILE A 54 1.43 22.35 -6.60
N ASN A 55 0.99 22.10 -5.36
CA ASN A 55 0.91 23.13 -4.32
C ASN A 55 2.27 23.76 -3.99
N ARG A 56 3.35 22.98 -4.11
CA ARG A 56 4.74 23.46 -3.92
C ARG A 56 5.34 24.10 -5.18
N GLY A 57 4.62 24.15 -6.29
CA GLY A 57 5.11 24.70 -7.58
C GLY A 57 6.17 23.83 -8.27
N GLN A 58 6.30 22.56 -7.87
CA GLN A 58 7.22 21.60 -8.50
C GLN A 58 6.62 20.95 -9.74
N VAL A 59 5.30 20.89 -9.82
CA VAL A 59 4.53 20.38 -10.96
C VAL A 59 3.62 21.48 -11.51
N THR A 60 3.63 21.66 -12.81
CA THR A 60 2.74 22.56 -13.56
C THR A 60 1.77 21.70 -14.39
N GLU A 61 0.47 21.88 -14.14
CA GLU A 61 -0.59 21.16 -14.85
C GLU A 61 -0.47 21.30 -16.37
N GLY A 62 -0.69 20.23 -17.09
CA GLY A 62 -0.59 20.18 -18.54
C GLY A 62 0.81 20.30 -19.12
N VAL A 63 1.85 20.52 -18.30
CA VAL A 63 3.23 20.80 -18.76
C VAL A 63 4.21 19.75 -18.25
N THR A 64 4.17 19.45 -16.94
CA THR A 64 5.17 18.58 -16.32
C THR A 64 4.98 17.11 -16.73
N THR A 65 6.09 16.42 -17.00
CA THR A 65 6.10 14.97 -17.18
C THR A 65 6.41 14.28 -15.85
N ILE A 66 5.51 13.43 -15.39
CA ILE A 66 5.72 12.63 -14.19
C ILE A 66 6.50 11.38 -14.55
N ILE A 67 7.57 11.10 -13.80
CA ILE A 67 8.41 9.88 -13.97
C ILE A 67 8.43 9.14 -12.64
N GLU A 68 7.87 7.92 -12.56
CA GLU A 68 7.85 7.17 -11.30
C GLU A 68 8.40 5.75 -11.48
N PRO A 69 9.41 5.35 -10.67
CA PRO A 69 9.84 3.97 -10.58
C PRO A 69 8.83 3.18 -9.75
N THR A 70 8.27 2.11 -10.33
CA THR A 70 7.21 1.35 -9.67
C THR A 70 7.24 -0.12 -10.03
N ALA A 71 6.84 -0.94 -9.08
CA ALA A 71 6.64 -2.37 -9.28
C ALA A 71 5.14 -2.75 -9.40
N GLY A 72 4.20 -1.79 -9.35
CA GLY A 72 2.80 -2.18 -9.39
C GLY A 72 1.80 -1.05 -9.09
N ASN A 73 1.01 -1.20 -8.05
CA ASN A 73 -0.13 -0.32 -7.75
C ASN A 73 0.20 1.17 -7.69
N THR A 74 1.40 1.55 -7.25
CA THR A 74 1.82 2.97 -7.24
C THR A 74 1.80 3.58 -8.62
N GLY A 75 2.24 2.84 -9.65
CA GLY A 75 2.19 3.32 -11.02
C GLY A 75 0.76 3.60 -11.50
N ILE A 76 -0.21 2.77 -11.09
CA ILE A 76 -1.63 2.97 -11.41
C ILE A 76 -2.15 4.23 -10.71
N GLY A 77 -1.90 4.38 -9.40
CA GLY A 77 -2.34 5.55 -8.63
C GLY A 77 -1.73 6.86 -9.13
N VAL A 78 -0.43 6.84 -9.48
CA VAL A 78 0.26 8.01 -10.05
C VAL A 78 -0.28 8.34 -11.45
N ALA A 79 -0.49 7.33 -12.31
CA ALA A 79 -1.05 7.56 -13.65
C ALA A 79 -2.48 8.11 -13.58
N LEU A 80 -3.30 7.59 -12.65
CA LEU A 80 -4.67 8.08 -12.41
C LEU A 80 -4.66 9.55 -11.98
N ALA A 81 -3.83 9.92 -11.02
CA ALA A 81 -3.70 11.29 -10.55
C ALA A 81 -3.14 12.22 -11.63
N ALA A 82 -2.10 11.80 -12.34
CA ALA A 82 -1.50 12.57 -13.42
C ALA A 82 -2.48 12.88 -14.55
N GLN A 83 -3.32 11.90 -14.92
CA GLN A 83 -4.35 12.07 -15.95
C GLN A 83 -5.35 13.18 -15.60
N GLN A 84 -5.72 13.33 -14.31
CA GLN A 84 -6.65 14.37 -13.87
C GLN A 84 -6.09 15.79 -13.98
N HIS A 85 -4.77 15.92 -13.92
CA HIS A 85 -4.04 17.19 -14.07
C HIS A 85 -3.45 17.37 -15.48
N HIS A 86 -3.87 16.57 -16.46
CA HIS A 86 -3.39 16.60 -17.85
C HIS A 86 -1.86 16.44 -17.97
N LEU A 87 -1.24 15.68 -17.07
CA LEU A 87 0.20 15.44 -17.01
C LEU A 87 0.59 14.22 -17.84
N SER A 88 1.68 14.31 -18.59
CA SER A 88 2.29 13.13 -19.21
C SER A 88 2.94 12.25 -18.14
N THR A 89 2.86 10.92 -18.33
CA THR A 89 3.39 9.97 -17.35
C THR A 89 4.31 8.94 -18.00
N ILE A 90 5.49 8.76 -17.41
CA ILE A 90 6.45 7.70 -17.74
C ILE A 90 6.62 6.84 -16.48
N LEU A 91 6.31 5.55 -16.59
CA LEU A 91 6.49 4.60 -15.50
C LEU A 91 7.66 3.67 -15.81
N VAL A 92 8.60 3.60 -14.90
CA VAL A 92 9.78 2.74 -15.02
C VAL A 92 9.52 1.47 -14.21
N VAL A 93 9.38 0.33 -14.90
CA VAL A 93 8.87 -0.92 -14.34
C VAL A 93 9.83 -2.06 -14.64
N PRO A 94 10.32 -2.83 -13.66
CA PRO A 94 11.07 -4.06 -13.94
C PRO A 94 10.20 -5.06 -14.72
N GLU A 95 10.78 -5.72 -15.73
CA GLU A 95 10.06 -6.58 -16.69
C GLU A 95 9.23 -7.71 -16.05
N LYS A 96 9.68 -8.21 -14.93
CA LYS A 96 9.08 -9.37 -14.23
C LYS A 96 7.75 -9.06 -13.51
N PHE A 97 7.38 -7.78 -13.34
CA PHE A 97 6.19 -7.43 -12.58
C PHE A 97 4.89 -7.53 -13.40
N SER A 98 3.78 -7.77 -12.68
CA SER A 98 2.43 -8.09 -13.14
C SER A 98 2.04 -7.46 -14.50
N PHE A 99 1.73 -8.33 -15.46
CA PHE A 99 1.24 -7.94 -16.78
C PHE A 99 -0.07 -7.15 -16.67
N GLU A 100 -0.98 -7.56 -15.80
CA GLU A 100 -2.28 -6.94 -15.59
C GLU A 100 -2.12 -5.48 -15.13
N LYS A 101 -1.23 -5.23 -14.18
CA LYS A 101 -0.94 -3.88 -13.68
C LYS A 101 -0.36 -2.99 -14.79
N GLN A 102 0.55 -3.53 -15.61
CA GLN A 102 1.11 -2.78 -16.74
C GLN A 102 0.05 -2.44 -17.79
N GLN A 103 -0.94 -3.31 -18.04
CA GLN A 103 -2.05 -3.00 -18.94
C GLN A 103 -2.92 -1.86 -18.40
N LEU A 104 -3.22 -1.83 -17.10
CA LEU A 104 -3.96 -0.74 -16.48
C LEU A 104 -3.20 0.60 -16.57
N MET A 105 -1.90 0.59 -16.32
CA MET A 105 -1.05 1.78 -16.47
C MET A 105 -1.10 2.33 -17.91
N LYS A 106 -1.00 1.45 -18.92
CA LYS A 106 -1.12 1.82 -20.35
C LYS A 106 -2.50 2.37 -20.68
N ALA A 107 -3.56 1.75 -20.14
CA ALA A 107 -4.93 2.22 -20.34
C ALA A 107 -5.16 3.63 -19.79
N LEU A 108 -4.45 4.01 -18.71
CA LEU A 108 -4.42 5.37 -18.17
C LEU A 108 -3.54 6.35 -18.98
N GLY A 109 -2.97 5.91 -20.09
CA GLY A 109 -2.14 6.74 -20.96
C GLY A 109 -0.66 6.82 -20.59
N ALA A 110 -0.20 6.06 -19.59
CA ALA A 110 1.20 6.07 -19.18
C ALA A 110 2.10 5.37 -20.20
N LYS A 111 3.25 5.96 -20.48
CA LYS A 111 4.35 5.31 -21.21
C LYS A 111 5.13 4.42 -20.23
N ILE A 112 5.28 3.14 -20.56
CA ILE A 112 6.07 2.21 -19.74
C ILE A 112 7.47 2.07 -20.35
N ILE A 113 8.47 2.16 -19.47
CA ILE A 113 9.86 1.83 -19.78
C ILE A 113 10.26 0.68 -18.84
N ASN A 114 10.56 -0.47 -19.44
CA ASN A 114 10.99 -1.63 -18.66
C ASN A 114 12.48 -1.58 -18.34
N THR A 115 12.86 -2.11 -17.17
CA THR A 115 14.23 -2.38 -16.75
C THR A 115 14.45 -3.88 -16.57
N PRO A 116 15.69 -4.37 -16.68
CA PRO A 116 16.00 -5.78 -16.46
C PRO A 116 15.50 -6.29 -15.10
N SER A 117 14.92 -7.49 -15.08
CA SER A 117 14.31 -8.09 -13.89
C SER A 117 15.30 -8.31 -12.73
N ASP A 118 16.54 -8.59 -13.05
CA ASP A 118 17.64 -8.82 -12.08
C ASP A 118 18.06 -7.56 -11.33
N GLN A 119 17.77 -6.37 -11.86
CA GLN A 119 18.05 -5.09 -11.22
C GLN A 119 16.96 -4.67 -10.22
N GLY A 120 15.81 -5.34 -10.23
CA GLY A 120 14.71 -5.07 -9.32
C GLY A 120 14.23 -3.60 -9.31
N ILE A 121 13.67 -3.19 -8.18
CA ILE A 121 13.19 -1.79 -8.00
C ILE A 121 14.35 -0.78 -7.97
N LYS A 122 15.54 -1.19 -7.53
CA LYS A 122 16.73 -0.32 -7.50
C LYS A 122 17.11 0.14 -8.91
N GLY A 123 17.17 -0.78 -9.88
CA GLY A 123 17.43 -0.43 -11.26
C GLY A 123 16.36 0.47 -11.88
N ALA A 124 15.09 0.29 -11.48
CA ALA A 124 14.02 1.19 -11.91
C ALA A 124 14.20 2.61 -11.34
N ILE A 125 14.64 2.75 -10.08
CA ILE A 125 14.93 4.05 -9.47
C ILE A 125 16.07 4.75 -10.21
N GLU A 126 17.20 4.08 -10.43
CA GLU A 126 18.35 4.63 -11.14
C GLU A 126 17.97 5.07 -12.58
N LYS A 127 17.14 4.27 -13.26
CA LYS A 127 16.64 4.59 -14.59
C LYS A 127 15.69 5.80 -14.60
N ALA A 128 14.82 5.91 -13.58
CA ALA A 128 13.91 7.04 -13.45
C ALA A 128 14.67 8.36 -13.20
N GLU A 129 15.69 8.34 -12.33
CA GLU A 129 16.57 9.48 -12.06
C GLU A 129 17.30 9.90 -13.35
N ALA A 130 17.88 8.96 -14.10
CA ALA A 130 18.54 9.24 -15.37
C ALA A 130 17.60 9.80 -16.45
N LEU A 131 16.33 9.37 -16.47
CA LEU A 131 15.31 9.92 -17.37
C LEU A 131 14.90 11.33 -16.95
N HIS A 132 14.81 11.60 -15.67
CA HIS A 132 14.53 12.94 -15.14
C HIS A 132 15.57 13.94 -15.60
N ASP A 133 16.87 13.61 -15.47
CA ASP A 133 17.98 14.46 -15.90
C ASP A 133 17.95 14.79 -17.40
N GLN A 134 17.35 13.92 -18.22
CA GLN A 134 17.26 14.06 -19.68
C GLN A 134 15.92 14.64 -20.16
N THR A 135 14.93 14.80 -19.27
CA THR A 135 13.58 15.21 -19.62
C THR A 135 13.28 16.59 -19.01
N PRO A 136 13.32 17.66 -19.82
CA PRO A 136 12.94 18.99 -19.33
C PRO A 136 11.53 19.00 -18.74
N ASN A 137 11.30 19.81 -17.71
CA ASN A 137 10.01 19.93 -17.02
C ASN A 137 9.46 18.56 -16.55
N SER A 138 10.30 17.70 -15.99
CA SER A 138 9.86 16.46 -15.38
C SER A 138 9.94 16.51 -13.85
N PHE A 139 9.17 15.65 -13.20
CA PHE A 139 9.14 15.48 -11.76
C PHE A 139 9.09 14.00 -11.41
N VAL A 140 9.88 13.60 -10.41
CA VAL A 140 9.90 12.22 -9.89
C VAL A 140 9.27 12.22 -8.49
N PRO A 141 8.04 11.70 -8.32
CA PRO A 141 7.37 11.62 -7.02
C PRO A 141 8.16 10.84 -5.97
N MET A 142 8.84 9.78 -6.38
CA MET A 142 9.78 8.97 -5.57
C MET A 142 9.16 8.49 -4.25
N GLN A 143 8.21 7.56 -4.32
CA GLN A 143 7.48 7.03 -3.16
C GLN A 143 8.37 6.56 -1.99
N PHE A 144 9.60 6.16 -2.26
CA PHE A 144 10.52 5.61 -1.24
C PHE A 144 11.26 6.69 -0.42
N LYS A 145 11.24 7.96 -0.87
CA LYS A 145 11.97 9.07 -0.24
C LYS A 145 11.10 10.27 0.08
N ASN A 146 9.96 10.43 -0.61
CA ASN A 146 9.10 11.60 -0.49
C ASN A 146 8.30 11.58 0.83
N PRO A 147 8.45 12.58 1.71
CA PRO A 147 7.69 12.67 2.95
C PRO A 147 6.17 12.77 2.74
N ALA A 148 5.72 13.23 1.56
CA ALA A 148 4.30 13.19 1.20
C ALA A 148 3.71 11.77 1.22
N ASN A 149 4.55 10.71 1.15
CA ASN A 149 4.05 9.35 1.23
C ASN A 149 3.46 9.01 2.62
N PRO A 150 4.17 9.07 3.74
CA PRO A 150 3.54 8.87 5.05
C PRO A 150 2.48 9.93 5.36
N ASP A 151 2.65 11.17 4.94
CA ASP A 151 1.68 12.24 5.18
C ASP A 151 0.34 11.98 4.49
N THR A 152 0.33 11.31 3.32
CA THR A 152 -0.90 10.82 2.67
C THR A 152 -1.79 10.07 3.65
N TYR A 153 -1.24 9.08 4.32
CA TYR A 153 -2.00 8.17 5.18
C TYR A 153 -2.28 8.76 6.56
N TYR A 154 -1.41 9.64 7.04
CA TYR A 154 -1.61 10.40 8.26
C TYR A 154 -2.83 11.35 8.14
N HIS A 155 -2.95 12.05 7.01
CA HIS A 155 -4.01 13.04 6.80
C HIS A 155 -5.30 12.48 6.19
N THR A 156 -5.33 11.21 5.80
CA THR A 156 -6.52 10.60 5.19
C THR A 156 -6.91 9.32 5.93
N LEU A 157 -6.26 8.21 5.60
CA LEU A 157 -6.60 6.87 6.07
C LEU A 157 -6.67 6.76 7.60
N ALA A 158 -5.70 7.32 8.32
CA ALA A 158 -5.64 7.23 9.77
C ALA A 158 -6.82 7.94 10.46
N GLN A 159 -7.25 9.08 9.90
CA GLN A 159 -8.42 9.81 10.39
C GLN A 159 -9.69 9.03 10.14
N GLU A 160 -9.85 8.48 8.92
CA GLU A 160 -11.01 7.64 8.57
C GLU A 160 -11.14 6.42 9.52
N LEU A 161 -10.04 5.79 9.93
CA LEU A 161 -10.08 4.66 10.85
C LEU A 161 -10.67 5.03 12.22
N LEU A 162 -10.38 6.22 12.72
CA LEU A 162 -10.96 6.70 13.99
C LEU A 162 -12.39 7.19 13.82
N ASP A 163 -12.73 7.77 12.67
CA ASP A 163 -14.09 8.23 12.38
C ASP A 163 -15.05 7.05 12.16
N ASP A 164 -14.55 5.93 11.62
CA ASP A 164 -15.33 4.72 11.34
C ASP A 164 -15.56 3.85 12.60
N LEU A 165 -14.75 4.01 13.66
CA LEU A 165 -14.80 3.20 14.87
C LEU A 165 -15.17 4.04 16.10
N ASN A 166 -16.11 3.51 16.90
CA ASN A 166 -16.48 4.14 18.17
C ASN A 166 -15.52 3.72 19.32
N ASP A 167 -14.88 2.56 19.19
CA ASP A 167 -14.02 1.97 20.21
C ASP A 167 -12.55 2.31 19.97
N PRO A 168 -11.73 2.42 21.02
CA PRO A 168 -10.29 2.59 20.90
C PRO A 168 -9.66 1.45 20.10
N ILE A 169 -8.69 1.77 19.25
CA ILE A 169 -7.89 0.77 18.52
C ILE A 169 -6.79 0.25 19.46
N ASP A 170 -6.86 -1.03 19.83
CA ASP A 170 -5.83 -1.68 20.67
C ASP A 170 -4.59 -2.05 19.85
N ALA A 171 -4.78 -2.46 18.59
CA ALA A 171 -3.67 -2.78 17.71
C ALA A 171 -3.93 -2.38 16.26
N PHE A 172 -2.90 -1.82 15.64
CA PHE A 172 -2.82 -1.58 14.20
C PHE A 172 -1.80 -2.54 13.58
N VAL A 173 -2.26 -3.34 12.62
CA VAL A 173 -1.47 -4.40 11.98
C VAL A 173 -1.45 -4.18 10.47
N ALA A 174 -0.31 -3.84 9.89
CA ALA A 174 -0.24 -3.58 8.46
C ALA A 174 1.10 -3.97 7.84
N GLY A 175 1.07 -4.37 6.58
CA GLY A 175 2.25 -4.69 5.79
C GLY A 175 3.05 -3.46 5.39
N ALA A 176 4.36 -3.63 5.19
CA ALA A 176 5.24 -2.58 4.72
C ALA A 176 5.92 -2.95 3.38
N GLY A 177 5.67 -2.12 2.35
CA GLY A 177 6.43 -2.05 1.11
C GLY A 177 7.29 -0.79 1.13
N SER A 178 6.80 0.36 0.62
CA SER A 178 7.52 1.64 0.78
C SER A 178 7.56 2.16 2.23
N GLY A 179 6.76 1.59 3.11
CA GLY A 179 6.67 1.96 4.51
C GLY A 179 5.72 3.12 4.83
N GLY A 180 5.29 3.88 3.83
CA GLY A 180 4.50 5.10 4.06
C GLY A 180 3.15 4.86 4.72
N THR A 181 2.40 3.84 4.28
CA THR A 181 1.10 3.50 4.90
C THR A 181 1.25 3.21 6.38
N PHE A 182 2.15 2.29 6.72
CA PHE A 182 2.38 1.93 8.12
C PHE A 182 2.85 3.14 8.93
N ALA A 183 3.85 3.88 8.42
CA ALA A 183 4.42 5.03 9.13
C ALA A 183 3.40 6.13 9.39
N GLY A 184 2.60 6.51 8.38
CA GLY A 184 1.61 7.57 8.52
C GLY A 184 0.50 7.21 9.52
N VAL A 185 -0.06 6.01 9.38
CA VAL A 185 -1.14 5.55 10.28
C VAL A 185 -0.62 5.33 11.68
N ALA A 186 0.51 4.63 11.86
CA ALA A 186 1.08 4.35 13.18
C ALA A 186 1.41 5.65 13.95
N ARG A 187 2.02 6.64 13.27
CA ARG A 187 2.29 7.96 13.86
C ARG A 187 1.00 8.61 14.36
N TYR A 188 -0.02 8.70 13.54
CA TYR A 188 -1.29 9.31 13.90
C TYR A 188 -1.96 8.58 15.09
N LEU A 189 -2.06 7.25 15.02
CA LEU A 189 -2.70 6.47 16.09
C LEU A 189 -1.96 6.58 17.42
N LYS A 190 -0.63 6.57 17.41
CA LYS A 190 0.19 6.77 18.63
C LYS A 190 0.05 8.17 19.22
N GLU A 191 -0.16 9.20 18.41
CA GLU A 191 -0.44 10.56 18.87
C GLU A 191 -1.82 10.66 19.51
N GLN A 192 -2.82 9.94 19.00
CA GLN A 192 -4.17 9.91 19.58
C GLN A 192 -4.26 9.01 20.82
N ASN A 193 -3.65 7.83 20.77
CA ASN A 193 -3.60 6.87 21.88
C ASN A 193 -2.23 6.16 21.92
N PRO A 194 -1.30 6.57 22.80
CA PRO A 194 0.01 5.94 22.91
C PRO A 194 -0.03 4.44 23.29
N ALA A 195 -1.16 3.94 23.82
CA ALA A 195 -1.32 2.54 24.16
C ALA A 195 -1.61 1.63 22.94
N THR A 196 -2.07 2.18 21.82
CA THR A 196 -2.30 1.41 20.59
C THR A 196 -1.01 0.70 20.17
N GLN A 197 -1.04 -0.62 20.06
CA GLN A 197 0.12 -1.38 19.58
C GLN A 197 0.24 -1.25 18.06
N THR A 198 1.45 -0.94 17.58
CA THR A 198 1.75 -0.81 16.15
C THR A 198 2.61 -1.96 15.69
N ILE A 199 2.03 -2.83 14.84
CA ILE A 199 2.64 -4.08 14.43
C ILE A 199 2.86 -4.07 12.91
N VAL A 200 4.12 -4.04 12.49
CA VAL A 200 4.48 -4.13 11.07
C VAL A 200 4.55 -5.59 10.63
N VAL A 201 4.03 -5.86 9.43
CA VAL A 201 4.01 -7.19 8.82
C VAL A 201 4.94 -7.23 7.62
N GLU A 202 5.72 -8.29 7.53
CA GLU A 202 6.56 -8.60 6.40
C GLU A 202 6.42 -10.06 5.97
N PRO A 203 6.69 -10.41 4.70
CA PRO A 203 6.82 -11.81 4.27
C PRO A 203 8.17 -12.40 4.71
N GLU A 204 8.24 -13.71 4.79
CA GLU A 204 9.55 -14.39 4.85
C GLU A 204 10.39 -13.99 3.63
N GLY A 205 11.65 -13.63 3.86
CA GLY A 205 12.54 -13.07 2.84
C GLY A 205 12.66 -11.56 2.84
N SER A 206 11.89 -10.86 3.67
CA SER A 206 12.10 -9.45 3.99
C SER A 206 13.05 -9.29 5.19
N ILE A 207 13.54 -8.06 5.43
CA ILE A 207 14.64 -7.83 6.37
C ILE A 207 14.27 -7.07 7.65
N LEU A 208 13.03 -6.64 7.82
CA LEU A 208 12.65 -5.79 8.96
C LEU A 208 12.81 -6.49 10.30
N ASN A 209 12.60 -7.79 10.34
CA ASN A 209 12.76 -8.63 11.54
C ASN A 209 14.16 -9.26 11.64
N GLY A 210 15.14 -8.78 10.87
CA GLY A 210 16.54 -9.24 10.89
C GLY A 210 16.80 -10.55 10.18
N GLY A 211 15.84 -11.08 9.40
CA GLY A 211 16.03 -12.25 8.55
C GLY A 211 16.88 -11.98 7.30
N PRO A 212 17.40 -13.03 6.64
CA PRO A 212 18.09 -12.89 5.36
C PRO A 212 17.12 -12.55 4.23
N ALA A 213 17.53 -11.66 3.32
CA ALA A 213 16.74 -11.36 2.12
C ALA A 213 16.70 -12.57 1.17
N HIS A 214 15.49 -12.96 0.75
CA HIS A 214 15.28 -13.96 -0.31
C HIS A 214 13.94 -13.73 -1.02
N PRO A 215 13.71 -14.29 -2.21
CA PRO A 215 12.45 -14.16 -2.93
C PRO A 215 11.26 -14.70 -2.14
N HIS A 216 10.12 -14.03 -2.27
CA HIS A 216 8.81 -14.41 -1.74
C HIS A 216 7.73 -14.16 -2.79
N ARG A 217 6.54 -14.78 -2.63
CA ARG A 217 5.40 -14.63 -3.54
C ARG A 217 4.42 -13.54 -3.11
N THR A 218 4.47 -13.12 -1.84
CA THR A 218 3.60 -12.06 -1.33
C THR A 218 4.01 -10.72 -1.95
N GLU A 219 3.13 -10.12 -2.77
CA GLU A 219 3.39 -8.84 -3.45
C GLU A 219 2.94 -7.64 -2.63
N GLY A 220 3.57 -6.49 -2.90
CA GLY A 220 3.21 -5.18 -2.34
C GLY A 220 3.78 -4.89 -0.96
N ILE A 221 4.30 -5.90 -0.28
CA ILE A 221 5.03 -5.80 0.99
C ILE A 221 6.34 -6.59 0.90
N GLY A 222 7.21 -6.38 1.88
CA GLY A 222 8.58 -6.90 1.86
C GLY A 222 9.57 -5.86 1.37
N VAL A 223 10.71 -5.78 2.04
CA VAL A 223 11.72 -4.75 1.81
C VAL A 223 13.13 -5.34 1.77
N GLU A 224 13.98 -4.76 0.93
CA GLU A 224 15.42 -5.06 0.85
C GLU A 224 16.26 -4.02 1.62
N PHE A 225 15.64 -2.97 2.13
CA PHE A 225 16.21 -1.93 2.98
C PHE A 225 15.16 -1.39 3.95
N VAL A 226 15.57 -0.92 5.10
CA VAL A 226 14.65 -0.31 6.08
C VAL A 226 14.11 1.00 5.50
N PRO A 227 12.77 1.15 5.38
CA PRO A 227 12.18 2.38 4.86
C PRO A 227 12.62 3.59 5.70
N PRO A 228 13.07 4.69 5.05
CA PRO A 228 13.51 5.90 5.79
C PRO A 228 12.41 6.47 6.70
N PHE A 229 11.16 6.25 6.35
CA PHE A 229 9.99 6.70 7.12
C PHE A 229 9.84 6.02 8.49
N PHE A 230 10.53 4.91 8.74
CA PHE A 230 10.47 4.19 10.01
C PHE A 230 11.37 4.78 11.10
N LYS A 231 12.26 5.72 10.74
CA LYS A 231 13.20 6.32 11.69
C LYS A 231 12.51 6.96 12.91
N ASP A 232 11.37 7.62 12.66
CA ASP A 232 10.64 8.38 13.67
C ASP A 232 9.27 7.76 13.99
N VAL A 233 9.10 6.46 13.71
CA VAL A 233 7.87 5.72 13.97
C VAL A 233 8.10 4.68 15.04
N GLN A 234 7.26 4.69 16.06
CA GLN A 234 7.28 3.63 17.05
C GLN A 234 6.69 2.35 16.43
N ILE A 235 7.48 1.29 16.39
CA ILE A 235 7.09 -0.06 15.97
C ILE A 235 7.18 -0.93 17.21
N ASP A 236 6.03 -1.38 17.72
CA ASP A 236 6.03 -2.20 18.94
C ASP A 236 6.40 -3.65 18.62
N LYS A 237 6.10 -4.13 17.41
CA LYS A 237 6.43 -5.50 16.99
C LYS A 237 6.56 -5.61 15.47
N THR A 238 7.45 -6.47 15.01
CA THR A 238 7.54 -6.94 13.63
C THR A 238 7.11 -8.40 13.56
N LEU A 239 6.19 -8.74 12.64
CA LEU A 239 5.75 -10.11 12.40
C LEU A 239 6.09 -10.56 11.00
N THR A 240 6.87 -11.62 10.90
CA THR A 240 7.18 -12.29 9.64
C THR A 240 6.15 -13.37 9.37
N ILE A 241 5.57 -13.38 8.16
CA ILE A 241 4.50 -14.28 7.74
C ILE A 241 4.95 -15.06 6.51
N ALA A 242 4.84 -16.38 6.58
CA ALA A 242 5.12 -17.26 5.45
C ALA A 242 4.10 -17.04 4.32
N ASP A 243 4.54 -17.19 3.07
CA ASP A 243 3.64 -17.12 1.90
C ASP A 243 2.46 -18.12 2.02
N ALA A 244 2.71 -19.33 2.53
CA ALA A 244 1.67 -20.33 2.74
C ALA A 244 0.56 -19.83 3.68
N ASP A 245 0.91 -19.15 4.79
CA ASP A 245 -0.05 -18.58 5.73
C ASP A 245 -0.84 -17.43 5.08
N ALA A 246 -0.16 -16.57 4.32
CA ALA A 246 -0.79 -15.46 3.61
C ALA A 246 -1.80 -15.96 2.58
N PHE A 247 -1.40 -16.87 1.70
CA PHE A 247 -2.26 -17.43 0.64
C PHE A 247 -3.40 -18.27 1.21
N HIS A 248 -3.19 -18.95 2.33
CA HIS A 248 -4.26 -19.63 3.05
C HIS A 248 -5.37 -18.65 3.47
N GLN A 249 -5.02 -17.48 4.04
CA GLN A 249 -6.01 -16.48 4.43
C GLN A 249 -6.77 -15.90 3.22
N VAL A 250 -6.09 -15.70 2.10
CA VAL A 250 -6.74 -15.26 0.84
C VAL A 250 -7.84 -16.26 0.43
N LYS A 251 -7.54 -17.56 0.42
CA LYS A 251 -8.49 -18.62 0.08
C LYS A 251 -9.65 -18.71 1.05
N GLU A 252 -9.35 -18.68 2.35
CA GLU A 252 -10.36 -18.82 3.39
C GLU A 252 -11.35 -17.64 3.40
N LEU A 253 -10.86 -16.43 3.22
CA LEU A 253 -11.71 -15.25 3.22
C LEU A 253 -12.61 -15.19 1.97
N ALA A 254 -12.07 -15.52 0.81
CA ALA A 254 -12.86 -15.64 -0.41
C ALA A 254 -13.97 -16.69 -0.28
N LYS A 255 -13.63 -17.87 0.28
CA LYS A 255 -14.57 -18.99 0.45
C LYS A 255 -15.65 -18.71 1.50
N LYS A 256 -15.27 -18.08 2.62
CA LYS A 256 -16.19 -17.95 3.77
C LYS A 256 -16.99 -16.65 3.77
N GLN A 257 -16.44 -15.57 3.21
CA GLN A 257 -17.04 -14.24 3.26
C GLN A 257 -17.22 -13.59 1.88
N GLY A 258 -16.78 -14.24 0.80
CA GLY A 258 -16.86 -13.69 -0.55
C GLY A 258 -15.99 -12.46 -0.76
N LEU A 259 -14.96 -12.27 0.08
CA LEU A 259 -14.06 -11.12 0.03
C LEU A 259 -12.75 -11.50 -0.70
N PHE A 260 -12.52 -10.86 -1.84
CA PHE A 260 -11.36 -11.10 -2.70
C PHE A 260 -10.23 -10.15 -2.36
N ILE A 261 -9.19 -10.65 -1.71
CA ILE A 261 -8.06 -9.85 -1.20
C ILE A 261 -6.73 -10.25 -1.83
N GLY A 262 -5.80 -9.32 -1.97
CA GLY A 262 -4.44 -9.59 -2.43
C GLY A 262 -3.59 -10.33 -1.40
N SER A 263 -2.41 -10.82 -1.81
CA SER A 263 -1.51 -11.61 -0.97
C SER A 263 -1.01 -10.86 0.26
N SER A 264 -0.72 -9.55 0.13
CA SER A 264 -0.33 -8.71 1.28
C SER A 264 -1.45 -8.56 2.32
N SER A 265 -2.71 -8.54 1.87
CA SER A 265 -3.88 -8.55 2.77
C SER A 265 -3.99 -9.88 3.51
N GLY A 266 -3.71 -10.99 2.83
CA GLY A 266 -3.63 -12.31 3.46
C GLY A 266 -2.57 -12.39 4.55
N ALA A 267 -1.37 -11.83 4.29
CA ALA A 267 -0.31 -11.73 5.29
C ALA A 267 -0.72 -10.85 6.48
N ALA A 268 -1.34 -9.70 6.23
CA ALA A 268 -1.84 -8.80 7.27
C ALA A 268 -2.93 -9.47 8.12
N LEU A 269 -3.84 -10.24 7.52
CA LEU A 269 -4.85 -11.02 8.23
C LEU A 269 -4.22 -12.13 9.08
N ALA A 270 -3.28 -12.89 8.53
CA ALA A 270 -2.56 -13.94 9.28
C ALA A 270 -1.85 -13.37 10.53
N ALA A 271 -1.23 -12.21 10.38
CA ALA A 271 -0.62 -11.49 11.49
C ALA A 271 -1.67 -10.98 12.50
N SER A 272 -2.78 -10.40 12.03
CA SER A 272 -3.86 -9.90 12.87
C SER A 272 -4.48 -11.01 13.73
N LEU A 273 -4.65 -12.21 13.18
CA LEU A 273 -5.11 -13.38 13.91
C LEU A 273 -4.14 -13.83 15.02
N LYS A 274 -2.82 -13.71 14.78
CA LYS A 274 -1.79 -13.99 15.79
C LYS A 274 -1.83 -12.94 16.91
N VAL A 275 -1.99 -11.66 16.54
CA VAL A 275 -2.09 -10.53 17.47
C VAL A 275 -3.35 -10.64 18.32
N ALA A 276 -4.51 -10.86 17.71
CA ALA A 276 -5.79 -10.97 18.41
C ALA A 276 -5.79 -12.03 19.52
N LYS A 277 -5.16 -13.18 19.28
CA LYS A 277 -5.04 -14.25 20.28
C LYS A 277 -4.14 -13.88 21.48
N ALA A 278 -3.27 -12.90 21.33
CA ALA A 278 -2.32 -12.48 22.36
C ALA A 278 -2.78 -11.24 23.15
N LEU A 279 -3.79 -10.54 22.66
CA LEU A 279 -4.37 -9.36 23.31
C LEU A 279 -5.43 -9.75 24.35
N PRO A 280 -5.81 -8.82 25.24
CA PRO A 280 -6.93 -9.01 26.16
C PRO A 280 -8.24 -9.36 25.44
N GLU A 281 -9.23 -9.84 26.21
CA GLU A 281 -10.57 -10.08 25.69
C GLU A 281 -11.21 -8.79 25.15
N ASN A 282 -12.00 -8.93 24.07
CA ASN A 282 -12.73 -7.85 23.41
C ASN A 282 -11.85 -6.74 22.82
N SER A 283 -10.58 -7.04 22.48
CA SER A 283 -9.69 -6.05 21.83
C SER A 283 -10.12 -5.74 20.40
N THR A 284 -9.89 -4.51 20.01
CA THR A 284 -10.12 -3.97 18.65
C THR A 284 -8.81 -3.95 17.85
N ILE A 285 -8.74 -4.77 16.81
CA ILE A 285 -7.60 -4.84 15.90
C ILE A 285 -8.01 -4.25 14.55
N VAL A 286 -7.20 -3.33 14.02
CA VAL A 286 -7.40 -2.76 12.69
C VAL A 286 -6.28 -3.22 11.76
N THR A 287 -6.67 -3.64 10.55
CA THR A 287 -5.74 -4.00 9.48
C THR A 287 -6.13 -3.33 8.16
N ILE A 288 -5.22 -3.36 7.19
CA ILE A 288 -5.43 -2.79 5.86
C ILE A 288 -5.40 -3.91 4.82
N PHE A 289 -6.38 -3.89 3.93
CA PHE A 289 -6.42 -4.72 2.72
C PHE A 289 -6.16 -3.83 1.50
N PRO A 290 -4.90 -3.74 1.05
CA PRO A 290 -4.47 -2.73 0.08
C PRO A 290 -5.10 -2.86 -1.30
N ASP A 291 -5.43 -4.08 -1.75
CA ASP A 291 -5.97 -4.37 -3.07
C ASP A 291 -6.69 -5.72 -3.12
N SER A 292 -7.22 -6.07 -4.31
CA SER A 292 -7.96 -7.29 -4.59
C SER A 292 -7.10 -8.35 -5.28
N SER A 293 -7.49 -9.63 -5.13
CA SER A 293 -6.87 -10.78 -5.80
C SER A 293 -6.96 -10.76 -7.33
N GLU A 294 -7.86 -9.99 -7.91
CA GLU A 294 -8.03 -9.88 -9.37
C GLU A 294 -6.75 -9.41 -10.08
N ARG A 295 -5.84 -8.76 -9.35
CA ARG A 295 -4.54 -8.30 -9.85
C ARG A 295 -3.45 -9.35 -9.86
N TYR A 296 -3.76 -10.56 -9.38
CA TYR A 296 -2.81 -11.65 -9.12
C TYR A 296 -3.28 -12.99 -9.65
N MET A 297 -4.28 -13.00 -10.57
CA MET A 297 -4.85 -14.22 -11.09
C MET A 297 -3.82 -15.05 -11.86
N SER A 298 -2.93 -14.40 -12.63
CA SER A 298 -1.84 -15.04 -13.33
C SER A 298 -0.77 -15.66 -12.42
N GLU A 299 -0.78 -15.32 -11.14
CA GLU A 299 0.16 -15.82 -10.12
C GLU A 299 -0.39 -17.02 -9.32
N ASN A 300 -1.53 -17.56 -9.74
CA ASN A 300 -2.20 -18.68 -9.07
C ASN A 300 -2.46 -18.41 -7.58
N ILE A 301 -3.01 -17.23 -7.28
CA ILE A 301 -3.22 -16.75 -5.89
C ILE A 301 -4.16 -17.66 -5.09
N TYR A 302 -4.96 -18.48 -5.77
CA TYR A 302 -5.92 -19.43 -5.18
C TYR A 302 -5.47 -20.90 -5.24
N ASP A 303 -4.27 -21.21 -5.74
CA ASP A 303 -3.74 -22.57 -5.87
C ASP A 303 -2.92 -23.04 -4.65
#